data_57dd30f2e365ecdc1a21d10ba628b0eb
#
_entry.id   57dd30f2e365ecdc1a21d10ba628b0eb
#
_cell.length_a   1.000
_cell.length_b   1.000
_cell.length_c   1.000
_cell.angle_alpha   90.00
_cell.angle_beta   90.00
_cell.angle_gamma   90.00
#
_symmetry.space_group_name_H-M   'P 1'
#
loop_
_entity.id
_entity.type
_entity.pdbx_description
1 polymer ?
#
loop_
_entity_poly.entity_id
_entity_poly.type
_entity_poly.pdbx_seq_one_letter_code
_entity_poly.pdbx_strand_id
1 'polypeptide(L)'
;DLSVIETPPIDRLSIKTFVRKFDEKIIHDSIKNELSRGGQVYFVHNKIKSIHSIKELIQKIIPEARIGIGHGQLPEHQLENVMGQFLAKEIDVLLCTTIIESGLDIPSANTIIINRADQFGLAQLYQLRGRVGRYKHQAYAYLLTPGALAIKSEARQRLSAIEELSELGAGFQLAARDMEIRGVGNML
;
A
#
# COMPACT_ATOMS: atom_id res chain seq x y z
N ASP A 1 -1.47 28.38 -21.70
CA ASP A 1 -1.89 29.05 -20.52
C ASP A 1 -1.59 28.22 -19.27
N LEU A 2 -0.87 28.81 -18.33
CA LEU A 2 -0.30 28.12 -17.17
C LEU A 2 -1.35 27.57 -16.20
N SER A 3 -2.54 28.12 -16.20
CA SER A 3 -3.61 27.69 -15.31
C SER A 3 -4.08 26.25 -15.56
N VAL A 4 -3.87 25.76 -16.76
CA VAL A 4 -4.31 24.39 -17.15
C VAL A 4 -3.40 23.31 -16.59
N ILE A 5 -2.12 23.65 -16.35
CA ILE A 5 -1.11 22.66 -15.95
C ILE A 5 -1.25 22.23 -14.48
N GLU A 6 -1.79 23.09 -13.65
CA GLU A 6 -1.89 22.86 -12.21
C GLU A 6 -3.15 22.13 -11.77
N THR A 7 -4.10 21.96 -12.68
CA THR A 7 -5.37 21.31 -12.36
C THR A 7 -5.20 19.79 -12.44
N PRO A 8 -5.38 19.04 -11.33
CA PRO A 8 -5.32 17.59 -11.39
C PRO A 8 -6.44 17.04 -12.27
N PRO A 9 -6.27 15.85 -12.87
CA PRO A 9 -7.33 15.23 -13.65
C PRO A 9 -8.60 15.09 -12.81
N ILE A 10 -9.72 15.58 -13.34
CA ILE A 10 -11.00 15.60 -12.63
C ILE A 10 -11.56 14.22 -12.34
N ASP A 11 -11.09 13.18 -13.03
CA ASP A 11 -11.55 11.82 -12.85
C ASP A 11 -10.72 11.02 -11.84
N ARG A 12 -9.69 11.64 -11.25
CA ARG A 12 -8.87 10.99 -10.19
C ARG A 12 -9.34 11.47 -8.84
N LEU A 13 -9.61 10.49 -7.96
CA LEU A 13 -9.99 10.76 -6.58
C LEU A 13 -8.78 10.69 -5.67
N SER A 14 -8.81 11.44 -4.57
CA SER A 14 -7.79 11.33 -3.54
C SER A 14 -7.82 9.94 -2.90
N ILE A 15 -6.64 9.46 -2.47
CA ILE A 15 -6.52 8.17 -1.81
C ILE A 15 -6.82 8.34 -0.33
N LYS A 16 -7.87 7.67 0.16
CA LYS A 16 -8.19 7.68 1.60
C LYS A 16 -7.18 6.82 2.34
N THR A 17 -6.42 7.45 3.22
CA THR A 17 -5.31 6.83 3.93
C THR A 17 -5.61 6.73 5.41
N PHE A 18 -5.48 5.53 5.96
CA PHE A 18 -5.77 5.24 7.38
C PHE A 18 -4.55 4.60 8.03
N VAL A 19 -4.12 5.14 9.17
CA VAL A 19 -3.10 4.52 10.01
C VAL A 19 -3.83 3.87 11.18
N ARG A 20 -3.67 2.56 11.33
CA ARG A 20 -4.40 1.78 12.33
C ARG A 20 -3.49 0.76 12.99
N LYS A 21 -3.83 0.39 14.22
CA LYS A 21 -3.21 -0.77 14.86
C LYS A 21 -3.62 -2.03 14.11
N PHE A 22 -2.70 -2.98 13.99
CA PHE A 22 -2.97 -4.28 13.36
C PHE A 22 -4.22 -4.91 13.97
N ASP A 23 -5.19 -5.26 13.13
CA ASP A 23 -6.47 -5.81 13.53
C ASP A 23 -6.99 -6.68 12.39
N GLU A 24 -7.29 -7.93 12.70
CA GLU A 24 -7.83 -8.88 11.73
C GLU A 24 -9.15 -8.41 11.13
N LYS A 25 -9.96 -7.69 11.90
CA LYS A 25 -11.23 -7.14 11.41
C LYS A 25 -11.00 -6.08 10.34
N ILE A 26 -10.00 -5.23 10.50
CA ILE A 26 -9.64 -4.22 9.49
C ILE A 26 -9.19 -4.91 8.21
N ILE A 27 -8.38 -5.95 8.33
CA ILE A 27 -7.94 -6.74 7.18
C ILE A 27 -9.14 -7.39 6.48
N HIS A 28 -10.02 -8.00 7.24
CA HIS A 28 -11.23 -8.63 6.71
C HIS A 28 -12.10 -7.62 5.96
N ASP A 29 -12.45 -6.52 6.63
CA ASP A 29 -13.39 -5.55 6.08
C ASP A 29 -12.82 -4.84 4.85
N SER A 30 -11.54 -4.46 4.88
CA SER A 30 -10.90 -3.77 3.76
C SER A 30 -10.81 -4.66 2.52
N ILE A 31 -10.43 -5.92 2.69
CA ILE A 31 -10.37 -6.87 1.57
C ILE A 31 -11.78 -7.18 1.06
N LYS A 32 -12.69 -7.47 1.97
CA LYS A 32 -14.09 -7.80 1.61
C LYS A 32 -14.74 -6.67 0.81
N ASN A 33 -14.57 -5.43 1.27
CA ASN A 33 -15.13 -4.27 0.59
C ASN A 33 -14.57 -4.13 -0.83
N GLU A 34 -13.26 -4.33 -1.01
CA GLU A 34 -12.66 -4.23 -2.34
C GLU A 34 -13.14 -5.34 -3.26
N LEU A 35 -13.17 -6.58 -2.78
CA LEU A 35 -13.65 -7.71 -3.58
C LEU A 35 -15.13 -7.56 -3.95
N SER A 36 -15.94 -7.00 -3.05
CA SER A 36 -17.38 -6.79 -3.28
C SER A 36 -17.67 -5.85 -4.43
N ARG A 37 -16.79 -4.90 -4.71
CA ARG A 37 -16.93 -3.97 -5.85
C ARG A 37 -16.16 -4.40 -7.08
N GLY A 38 -15.67 -5.65 -7.10
CA GLY A 38 -14.95 -6.22 -8.25
C GLY A 38 -13.49 -5.83 -8.32
N GLY A 39 -12.92 -5.30 -7.24
CA GLY A 39 -11.53 -4.88 -7.21
C GLY A 39 -10.58 -5.94 -6.67
N GLN A 40 -9.33 -5.55 -6.54
CA GLN A 40 -8.23 -6.39 -6.06
C GLN A 40 -7.42 -5.61 -5.02
N VAL A 41 -6.61 -6.34 -4.26
CA VAL A 41 -5.88 -5.78 -3.12
C VAL A 41 -4.39 -6.10 -3.23
N TYR A 42 -3.54 -5.08 -3.00
CA TYR A 42 -2.14 -5.28 -2.68
C TYR A 42 -2.00 -5.42 -1.17
N PHE A 43 -1.32 -6.46 -0.72
CA PHE A 43 -0.95 -6.61 0.68
C PHE A 43 0.57 -6.65 0.78
N VAL A 44 1.16 -5.64 1.39
CA VAL A 44 2.63 -5.50 1.49
C VAL A 44 3.09 -5.97 2.85
N HIS A 45 4.00 -6.95 2.86
CA HIS A 45 4.63 -7.49 4.06
C HIS A 45 6.12 -7.69 3.80
N ASN A 46 6.96 -6.82 4.35
CA ASN A 46 8.38 -6.71 3.97
C ASN A 46 9.28 -7.72 4.68
N LYS A 47 8.85 -8.97 4.79
CA LYS A 47 9.67 -10.06 5.36
C LYS A 47 9.38 -11.37 4.64
N ILE A 48 10.33 -11.83 3.83
CA ILE A 48 10.17 -13.08 3.08
C ILE A 48 9.99 -14.28 4.01
N LYS A 49 10.71 -14.29 5.15
CA LYS A 49 10.64 -15.42 6.10
C LYS A 49 9.26 -15.69 6.65
N SER A 50 8.44 -14.66 6.82
CA SER A 50 7.11 -14.77 7.41
C SER A 50 5.98 -14.58 6.43
N ILE A 51 6.28 -14.42 5.13
CA ILE A 51 5.25 -14.09 4.14
C ILE A 51 4.21 -15.22 4.00
N HIS A 52 4.64 -16.48 4.11
CA HIS A 52 3.72 -17.61 4.05
C HIS A 52 2.81 -17.69 5.27
N SER A 53 3.31 -17.30 6.45
CA SER A 53 2.49 -17.21 7.67
C SER A 53 1.42 -16.13 7.52
N ILE A 54 1.76 -15.01 6.90
CA ILE A 54 0.80 -13.95 6.62
C ILE A 54 -0.24 -14.43 5.59
N LYS A 55 0.19 -15.17 4.57
CA LYS A 55 -0.75 -15.76 3.62
C LYS A 55 -1.77 -16.65 4.33
N GLU A 56 -1.30 -17.52 5.22
CA GLU A 56 -2.18 -18.41 5.99
C GLU A 56 -3.15 -17.61 6.86
N LEU A 57 -2.68 -16.54 7.49
CA LEU A 57 -3.52 -15.67 8.30
C LEU A 57 -4.62 -15.01 7.47
N ILE A 58 -4.26 -14.43 6.32
CA ILE A 58 -5.24 -13.80 5.43
C ILE A 58 -6.23 -14.83 4.92
N GLN A 59 -5.77 -16.02 4.59
CA GLN A 59 -6.64 -17.09 4.11
C GLN A 59 -7.66 -17.53 5.17
N LYS A 60 -7.27 -17.51 6.44
CA LYS A 60 -8.21 -17.79 7.54
C LYS A 60 -9.22 -16.66 7.71
N ILE A 61 -8.76 -15.42 7.56
CA ILE A 61 -9.63 -14.23 7.70
C ILE A 61 -10.66 -14.19 6.58
N ILE A 62 -10.23 -14.45 5.34
CA ILE A 62 -11.11 -14.46 4.17
C ILE A 62 -10.88 -15.75 3.39
N PRO A 63 -11.59 -16.84 3.73
CA PRO A 63 -11.37 -18.13 3.08
C PRO A 63 -11.65 -18.14 1.58
N GLU A 64 -12.54 -17.28 1.10
CA GLU A 64 -12.90 -17.20 -0.32
C GLU A 64 -11.90 -16.44 -1.19
N ALA A 65 -10.97 -15.69 -0.58
CA ALA A 65 -10.01 -14.90 -1.34
C ALA A 65 -8.92 -15.78 -1.96
N ARG A 66 -8.60 -15.51 -3.21
CA ARG A 66 -7.51 -16.16 -3.92
C ARG A 66 -6.24 -15.32 -3.73
N ILE A 67 -5.26 -15.87 -3.05
CA ILE A 67 -4.06 -15.15 -2.64
C ILE A 67 -2.85 -15.63 -3.42
N GLY A 68 -2.14 -14.72 -4.06
CA GLY A 68 -0.86 -14.99 -4.71
C GLY A 68 0.27 -14.31 -3.96
N ILE A 69 1.46 -14.90 -3.98
CA ILE A 69 2.66 -14.33 -3.40
C ILE A 69 3.62 -13.94 -4.52
N GLY A 70 4.07 -12.67 -4.50
CA GLY A 70 5.08 -12.17 -5.40
C GLY A 70 6.17 -11.42 -4.64
N HIS A 71 7.43 -11.85 -4.75
CA HIS A 71 8.55 -11.14 -4.15
C HIS A 71 9.80 -11.24 -5.03
N GLY A 72 10.77 -10.36 -4.79
CA GLY A 72 11.94 -10.23 -5.65
C GLY A 72 12.91 -11.41 -5.67
N GLN A 73 12.77 -12.35 -4.73
CA GLN A 73 13.61 -13.57 -4.72
C GLN A 73 13.00 -14.72 -5.50
N LEU A 74 11.81 -14.58 -6.03
CA LEU A 74 11.22 -15.57 -6.91
C LEU A 74 11.95 -15.58 -8.26
N PRO A 75 12.10 -16.76 -8.91
CA PRO A 75 12.56 -16.81 -10.28
C PRO A 75 11.68 -15.91 -11.17
N GLU A 76 12.31 -15.27 -12.14
CA GLU A 76 11.64 -14.25 -12.98
C GLU A 76 10.35 -14.78 -13.62
N HIS A 77 10.39 -16.01 -14.14
CA HIS A 77 9.21 -16.61 -14.77
C HIS A 77 8.06 -16.87 -13.80
N GLN A 78 8.37 -17.19 -12.54
CA GLN A 78 7.34 -17.37 -11.51
C GLN A 78 6.72 -16.04 -11.12
N LEU A 79 7.54 -15.00 -11.02
CA LEU A 79 7.08 -13.65 -10.72
C LEU A 79 6.18 -13.11 -11.83
N GLU A 80 6.59 -13.29 -13.08
CA GLU A 80 5.77 -12.91 -14.25
C GLU A 80 4.44 -13.65 -14.26
N ASN A 81 4.44 -14.94 -13.92
CA ASN A 81 3.23 -15.75 -13.82
C ASN A 81 2.25 -15.19 -12.80
N VAL A 82 2.73 -14.92 -11.60
CA VAL A 82 1.89 -14.37 -10.51
C VAL A 82 1.33 -13.01 -10.90
N MET A 83 2.16 -12.15 -11.48
CA MET A 83 1.72 -10.83 -11.93
C MET A 83 0.69 -10.93 -13.05
N GLY A 84 0.89 -11.86 -13.99
CA GLY A 84 -0.08 -12.13 -15.05
C GLY A 84 -1.41 -12.63 -14.52
N GLN A 85 -1.40 -13.52 -13.53
CA GLN A 85 -2.60 -14.01 -12.87
C GLN A 85 -3.33 -12.88 -12.12
N PHE A 86 -2.59 -11.98 -11.48
CA PHE A 86 -3.17 -10.84 -10.81
C PHE A 86 -3.82 -9.88 -11.80
N LEU A 87 -3.13 -9.57 -12.89
CA LEU A 87 -3.68 -8.72 -13.94
C LEU A 87 -4.94 -9.34 -14.56
N ALA A 88 -4.96 -10.66 -14.74
CA ALA A 88 -6.11 -11.40 -15.30
C ALA A 88 -7.24 -11.63 -14.29
N LYS A 89 -7.13 -11.10 -13.08
CA LYS A 89 -8.11 -11.27 -12.00
C LYS A 89 -8.29 -12.72 -11.53
N GLU A 90 -7.27 -13.54 -11.71
CA GLU A 90 -7.23 -14.89 -11.16
C GLU A 90 -6.79 -14.90 -9.70
N ILE A 91 -6.17 -13.81 -9.25
CA ILE A 91 -5.74 -13.57 -7.87
C ILE A 91 -6.47 -12.34 -7.36
N ASP A 92 -7.03 -12.44 -6.16
CA ASP A 92 -7.76 -11.35 -5.50
C ASP A 92 -6.84 -10.47 -4.66
N VAL A 93 -5.90 -11.09 -3.95
CA VAL A 93 -4.94 -10.40 -3.08
C VAL A 93 -3.53 -10.79 -3.50
N LEU A 94 -2.73 -9.80 -3.88
CA LEU A 94 -1.33 -10.02 -4.14
C LEU A 94 -0.53 -9.65 -2.88
N LEU A 95 0.04 -10.67 -2.25
CA LEU A 95 0.90 -10.53 -1.09
C LEU A 95 2.35 -10.39 -1.57
N CYS A 96 2.97 -9.24 -1.29
CA CYS A 96 4.29 -8.90 -1.80
C CYS A 96 5.16 -8.27 -0.71
N THR A 97 6.47 -8.33 -0.87
CA THR A 97 7.41 -7.70 0.08
C THR A 97 7.57 -6.22 -0.21
N THR A 98 7.69 -5.85 -1.46
CA THR A 98 7.66 -4.47 -1.94
C THR A 98 6.89 -4.48 -3.25
N ILE A 99 6.57 -3.32 -3.77
CA ILE A 99 5.93 -3.28 -5.08
C ILE A 99 6.95 -3.69 -6.14
N ILE A 100 6.57 -4.70 -6.89
CA ILE A 100 7.37 -5.21 -7.98
C ILE A 100 7.22 -4.27 -9.16
N GLU A 101 8.33 -3.72 -9.60
CA GLU A 101 8.36 -2.87 -10.78
C GLU A 101 8.34 -3.77 -12.03
N SER A 102 7.15 -4.21 -12.40
CA SER A 102 6.96 -5.05 -13.59
C SER A 102 6.55 -4.23 -14.81
N GLY A 103 6.37 -2.93 -14.65
CA GLY A 103 5.81 -2.09 -15.71
C GLY A 103 4.32 -2.33 -15.95
N LEU A 104 3.71 -3.24 -15.23
CA LEU A 104 2.29 -3.54 -15.37
C LEU A 104 1.46 -2.65 -14.43
N ASP A 105 0.43 -2.06 -15.00
CA ASP A 105 -0.56 -1.30 -14.25
C ASP A 105 -1.74 -2.23 -13.96
N ILE A 106 -2.19 -2.26 -12.72
CA ILE A 106 -3.31 -3.10 -12.29
C ILE A 106 -4.50 -2.21 -11.96
N PRO A 107 -5.36 -1.91 -12.94
CA PRO A 107 -6.43 -0.92 -12.73
C PRO A 107 -7.47 -1.34 -11.71
N SER A 108 -7.63 -2.62 -11.47
CA SER A 108 -8.58 -3.15 -10.48
C SER A 108 -8.05 -3.12 -9.05
N ALA A 109 -6.75 -2.89 -8.85
CA ALA A 109 -6.14 -2.86 -7.52
C ALA A 109 -6.25 -1.45 -6.95
N ASN A 110 -7.30 -1.21 -6.16
CA ASN A 110 -7.60 0.10 -5.58
C ASN A 110 -7.59 0.11 -4.06
N THR A 111 -7.13 -0.96 -3.43
CA THR A 111 -6.85 -1.01 -2.00
C THR A 111 -5.45 -1.56 -1.78
N ILE A 112 -4.67 -0.89 -0.96
CA ILE A 112 -3.36 -1.37 -0.51
C ILE A 112 -3.34 -1.44 1.00
N ILE A 113 -2.86 -2.56 1.53
CA ILE A 113 -2.65 -2.76 2.96
C ILE A 113 -1.14 -2.91 3.16
N ILE A 114 -0.56 -2.10 4.04
CA ILE A 114 0.87 -2.13 4.32
C ILE A 114 1.07 -2.57 5.76
N ASN A 115 1.54 -3.81 5.95
CA ASN A 115 1.81 -4.35 7.28
C ASN A 115 3.14 -3.81 7.80
N ARG A 116 3.20 -3.50 9.10
CA ARG A 116 4.37 -2.87 9.71
C ARG A 116 4.82 -1.63 8.95
N ALA A 117 3.86 -0.75 8.69
CA ALA A 117 4.11 0.50 7.97
C ALA A 117 5.13 1.39 8.67
N ASP A 118 5.30 1.22 9.99
CA ASP A 118 6.31 1.90 10.79
C ASP A 118 7.74 1.60 10.35
N GLN A 119 7.97 0.51 9.62
CA GLN A 119 9.30 0.10 9.16
C GLN A 119 9.67 0.66 7.78
N PHE A 120 8.76 1.40 7.15
CA PHE A 120 9.00 2.01 5.84
C PHE A 120 9.32 3.50 5.98
N GLY A 121 10.15 4.02 5.09
CA GLY A 121 10.38 5.46 4.99
C GLY A 121 9.20 6.16 4.34
N LEU A 122 9.11 7.48 4.52
CA LEU A 122 7.99 8.27 4.01
C LEU A 122 7.89 8.21 2.49
N ALA A 123 9.03 8.31 1.80
CA ALA A 123 9.05 8.21 0.33
C ALA A 123 8.57 6.84 -0.15
N GLN A 124 8.98 5.76 0.54
CA GLN A 124 8.51 4.40 0.22
C GLN A 124 7.00 4.27 0.41
N LEU A 125 6.48 4.77 1.52
CA LEU A 125 5.04 4.74 1.79
C LEU A 125 4.26 5.51 0.73
N TYR A 126 4.76 6.66 0.32
CA TYR A 126 4.15 7.45 -0.75
C TYR A 126 4.14 6.69 -2.07
N GLN A 127 5.27 6.06 -2.43
CA GLN A 127 5.36 5.26 -3.66
C GLN A 127 4.43 4.05 -3.64
N LEU A 128 4.35 3.34 -2.50
CA LEU A 128 3.44 2.22 -2.33
C LEU A 128 1.99 2.68 -2.48
N ARG A 129 1.62 3.75 -1.78
CA ARG A 129 0.28 4.32 -1.87
C ARG A 129 -0.08 4.73 -3.30
N GLY A 130 0.90 5.23 -4.04
CA GLY A 130 0.71 5.68 -5.43
C GLY A 130 0.41 4.56 -6.42
N ARG A 131 0.48 3.29 -6.01
CA ARG A 131 0.11 2.17 -6.87
C ARG A 131 -1.40 1.99 -7.00
N VAL A 132 -2.16 2.62 -6.13
CA VAL A 132 -3.62 2.63 -6.20
C VAL A 132 -4.10 4.06 -6.51
N GLY A 133 -5.37 4.22 -6.85
CA GLY A 133 -5.94 5.55 -7.08
C GLY A 133 -5.61 6.18 -8.42
N ARG A 134 -5.22 5.39 -9.40
CA ARG A 134 -4.87 5.90 -10.74
C ARG A 134 -6.07 6.04 -11.67
N TYR A 135 -7.21 5.52 -11.26
CA TYR A 135 -8.42 5.46 -12.07
C TYR A 135 -9.60 6.09 -11.31
N LYS A 136 -10.78 6.00 -11.88
CA LYS A 136 -11.99 6.65 -11.34
C LYS A 136 -12.51 6.06 -10.03
N HIS A 137 -12.02 4.90 -9.63
CA HIS A 137 -12.47 4.25 -8.41
C HIS A 137 -11.80 4.85 -7.18
N GLN A 138 -12.56 5.00 -6.09
CA GLN A 138 -12.00 5.44 -4.82
C GLN A 138 -10.95 4.43 -4.34
N ALA A 139 -9.76 4.89 -4.07
CA ALA A 139 -8.68 4.06 -3.56
C ALA A 139 -8.51 4.23 -2.04
N TYR A 140 -8.02 3.18 -1.41
CA TYR A 140 -7.82 3.11 0.03
C TYR A 140 -6.43 2.59 0.35
N ALA A 141 -5.78 3.19 1.34
CA ALA A 141 -4.50 2.74 1.87
C ALA A 141 -4.63 2.55 3.38
N TYR A 142 -4.39 1.33 3.84
CA TYR A 142 -4.41 0.98 5.26
C TYR A 142 -2.98 0.70 5.71
N LEU A 143 -2.46 1.53 6.59
CA LEU A 143 -1.11 1.43 7.12
C LEU A 143 -1.19 0.85 8.53
N LEU A 144 -0.78 -0.40 8.68
CA LEU A 144 -0.93 -1.15 9.93
C LEU A 144 0.36 -1.12 10.75
N THR A 145 0.22 -0.91 12.04
CA THR A 145 1.32 -0.85 13.00
C THR A 145 1.01 -1.71 14.21
N PRO A 146 2.02 -2.04 15.05
CA PRO A 146 1.75 -2.74 16.31
C PRO A 146 1.09 -1.86 17.37
N GLY A 147 0.88 -0.56 17.08
CA GLY A 147 0.30 0.42 17.98
C GLY A 147 1.25 1.59 18.21
N ALA A 148 0.69 2.78 18.50
CA ALA A 148 1.46 4.02 18.59
C ALA A 148 2.55 3.97 19.66
N LEU A 149 2.31 3.28 20.78
CA LEU A 149 3.28 3.19 21.86
C LEU A 149 4.44 2.21 21.59
N ALA A 150 4.28 1.32 20.60
CA ALA A 150 5.25 0.30 20.25
C ALA A 150 6.21 0.74 19.13
N ILE A 151 6.08 1.97 18.62
CA ILE A 151 6.90 2.46 17.52
C ILE A 151 7.63 3.75 17.92
N LYS A 152 8.72 4.03 17.21
CA LYS A 152 9.54 5.21 17.46
C LYS A 152 8.80 6.49 17.08
N SER A 153 9.17 7.60 17.74
CA SER A 153 8.59 8.92 17.48
C SER A 153 8.71 9.34 16.01
N GLU A 154 9.85 9.07 15.38
CA GLU A 154 10.06 9.38 13.97
C GLU A 154 9.09 8.63 13.07
N ALA A 155 8.84 7.35 13.36
CA ALA A 155 7.88 6.55 12.63
C ALA A 155 6.45 7.10 12.79
N ARG A 156 6.07 7.50 14.01
CA ARG A 156 4.78 8.14 14.24
C ARG A 156 4.62 9.42 13.42
N GLN A 157 5.66 10.23 13.36
CA GLN A 157 5.64 11.48 12.58
C GLN A 157 5.46 11.20 11.09
N ARG A 158 6.17 10.20 10.56
CA ARG A 158 6.01 9.83 9.15
C ARG A 158 4.60 9.33 8.84
N LEU A 159 4.05 8.49 9.70
CA LEU A 159 2.71 7.95 9.51
C LEU A 159 1.64 9.04 9.60
N SER A 160 1.78 9.96 10.56
CA SER A 160 0.89 11.12 10.65
C SER A 160 0.97 11.98 9.41
N ALA A 161 2.17 12.20 8.88
CA ALA A 161 2.36 13.01 7.68
C ALA A 161 1.64 12.40 6.47
N ILE A 162 1.79 11.09 6.25
CA ILE A 162 1.15 10.45 5.10
C ILE A 162 -0.37 10.36 5.26
N GLU A 163 -0.88 10.21 6.47
CA GLU A 163 -2.32 10.21 6.73
C GLU A 163 -2.94 11.57 6.44
N GLU A 164 -2.28 12.65 6.84
CA GLU A 164 -2.74 14.02 6.62
C GLU A 164 -2.68 14.42 5.14
N LEU A 165 -1.63 14.01 4.44
CA LEU A 165 -1.36 14.41 3.07
C LEU A 165 -1.86 13.34 2.09
N SER A 166 -3.19 13.24 1.96
CA SER A 166 -3.83 12.24 1.11
C SER A 166 -4.20 12.75 -0.29
N GLU A 167 -3.92 14.01 -0.61
CA GLU A 167 -4.29 14.63 -1.87
C GLU A 167 -3.31 14.32 -3.00
N LEU A 168 -3.80 14.36 -4.24
CA LEU A 168 -2.96 14.26 -5.43
C LEU A 168 -1.98 15.44 -5.48
N GLY A 169 -0.74 15.16 -5.86
CA GLY A 169 0.31 16.16 -5.91
C GLY A 169 1.04 16.41 -4.61
N ALA A 170 0.69 15.69 -3.55
CA ALA A 170 1.32 15.84 -2.24
C ALA A 170 2.74 15.28 -2.18
N GLY A 171 3.23 14.60 -3.22
CA GLY A 171 4.53 13.93 -3.20
C GLY A 171 5.71 14.83 -2.86
N PHE A 172 5.71 16.03 -3.42
CA PHE A 172 6.77 17.01 -3.12
C PHE A 172 6.76 17.42 -1.64
N GLN A 173 5.58 17.68 -1.10
CA GLN A 173 5.42 18.10 0.30
C GLN A 173 5.81 16.96 1.24
N LEU A 174 5.45 15.73 0.90
CA LEU A 174 5.84 14.56 1.69
C LEU A 174 7.34 14.33 1.69
N ALA A 175 8.00 14.49 0.54
CA ALA A 175 9.44 14.35 0.43
C ALA A 175 10.17 15.42 1.26
N ALA A 176 9.71 16.66 1.20
CA ALA A 176 10.28 17.74 1.99
C ALA A 176 10.12 17.49 3.49
N ARG A 177 8.94 17.03 3.91
CA ARG A 177 8.66 16.70 5.30
C ARG A 177 9.50 15.52 5.81
N ASP A 178 9.74 14.51 4.96
CA ASP A 178 10.63 13.40 5.29
C ASP A 178 12.07 13.89 5.53
N MET A 179 12.55 14.80 4.70
CA MET A 179 13.87 15.41 4.89
C MET A 179 13.96 16.16 6.21
N GLU A 180 12.93 16.89 6.58
CA GLU A 180 12.88 17.60 7.86
C GLU A 180 12.93 16.64 9.04
N ILE A 181 12.19 15.55 8.99
CA ILE A 181 12.16 14.53 10.05
C ILE A 181 13.53 13.87 10.18
N ARG A 182 14.16 13.51 9.05
CA ARG A 182 15.50 12.92 9.04
C ARG A 182 16.56 13.89 9.51
N GLY A 183 16.44 15.16 9.11
CA GLY A 183 17.36 16.20 9.55
C GLY A 183 17.35 16.36 11.05
N VAL A 184 16.18 16.38 11.67
CA VAL A 184 16.03 16.44 13.12
C VAL A 184 16.65 15.21 13.78
N GLY A 185 16.43 14.04 13.24
CA GLY A 185 17.00 12.79 13.75
C GLY A 185 18.53 12.76 13.67
N ASN A 186 19.08 13.31 12.60
CA ASN A 186 20.53 13.36 12.40
C ASN A 186 21.25 14.40 13.26
N MET A 187 20.53 15.37 13.77
CA MET A 187 21.09 16.40 14.64
C MET A 187 21.18 15.98 16.10
N LEU A 188 20.57 14.89 16.45
CA LEU A 188 20.61 14.33 17.79
C LEU A 188 21.61 13.18 17.88
#